data_e0a764d092273fbb7cd748fcfd866bba
#
_entry.id   e0a764d092273fbb7cd748fcfd866bba
#
_cell.length_a   1.000
_cell.length_b   1.000
_cell.length_c   1.000
_cell.angle_alpha   90.00
_cell.angle_beta   90.00
_cell.angle_gamma   90.00
#
_symmetry.space_group_name_H-M   'P 1'
#
loop_
_entity.id
_entity.type
_entity.pdbx_description
1 polymer ?
#
loop_
_entity_poly.entity_id
_entity_poly.type
_entity_poly.pdbx_seq_one_letter_code
_entity_poly.pdbx_strand_id
1 'polypeptide(L)'
;IFRPDAGILARPKAKMNDAVDPVDIAIGARIRARREELRIIQAQLAAGAGVTFQQIQKYERGVNRVSAARLLQIAAVLKSTGAALLGELETAEGDELALAAPGVAELLSAFRSIRDAEKRDALLVVAKGLRD
;
A
#
# COMPACT_ATOMS: atom_id res chain seq x y z
N ILE A 1 -14.15 -25.18 -12.81
CA ILE A 1 -15.01 -24.64 -11.77
C ILE A 1 -14.15 -23.98 -10.71
N PHE A 2 -14.49 -22.77 -10.38
CA PHE A 2 -13.81 -22.07 -9.30
C PHE A 2 -14.09 -22.77 -7.98
N ARG A 3 -13.02 -23.08 -7.27
CA ARG A 3 -13.12 -23.71 -5.96
C ARG A 3 -12.43 -22.80 -4.96
N PRO A 4 -13.18 -21.92 -4.30
CA PRO A 4 -12.57 -20.96 -3.38
C PRO A 4 -11.78 -21.65 -2.28
N ASP A 5 -12.20 -22.82 -1.87
CA ASP A 5 -11.47 -23.60 -0.88
C ASP A 5 -10.13 -24.13 -1.41
N ALA A 6 -10.03 -24.40 -2.72
CA ALA A 6 -8.81 -24.96 -3.28
C ALA A 6 -7.63 -23.98 -3.20
N GLY A 7 -7.89 -22.68 -3.40
CA GLY A 7 -6.85 -21.68 -3.31
C GLY A 7 -6.56 -21.24 -1.87
N ILE A 8 -7.62 -21.04 -1.11
CA ILE A 8 -7.52 -20.51 0.26
C ILE A 8 -7.19 -21.64 1.24
N LEU A 9 -7.87 -22.77 1.08
CA LEU A 9 -7.73 -23.89 2.02
C LEU A 9 -6.57 -24.81 1.68
N ALA A 10 -5.90 -24.59 0.57
CA ALA A 10 -4.68 -25.34 0.24
C ALA A 10 -3.58 -25.06 1.23
N ARG A 11 -3.65 -23.95 1.94
CA ARG A 11 -2.69 -23.61 2.99
C ARG A 11 -2.92 -24.55 4.17
N PRO A 12 -1.91 -25.34 4.55
CA PRO A 12 -2.05 -26.27 5.68
C PRO A 12 -2.28 -25.51 6.98
N LYS A 13 -3.35 -25.87 7.70
CA LYS A 13 -3.66 -25.22 8.98
C LYS A 13 -2.55 -25.41 10.02
N ALA A 14 -1.92 -26.56 10.01
CA ALA A 14 -0.84 -26.84 10.96
C ALA A 14 0.30 -25.82 10.87
N LYS A 15 0.60 -25.36 9.67
CA LYS A 15 1.67 -24.38 9.46
C LYS A 15 1.28 -22.99 9.94
N MET A 16 0.00 -22.70 10.08
CA MET A 16 -0.44 -21.38 10.55
C MET A 16 -0.09 -21.13 12.01
N ASN A 17 0.07 -22.20 12.80
CA ASN A 17 0.40 -22.07 14.22
C ASN A 17 1.90 -21.97 14.46
N ASP A 18 2.71 -22.57 13.60
CA ASP A 18 4.13 -22.73 13.82
C ASP A 18 4.99 -21.88 12.90
N ALA A 19 4.47 -21.51 11.75
CA ALA A 19 5.23 -20.78 10.75
C ALA A 19 4.75 -19.35 10.63
N VAL A 20 5.71 -18.43 10.57
CA VAL A 20 5.41 -17.03 10.29
C VAL A 20 5.01 -16.92 8.82
N ASP A 21 3.92 -16.22 8.55
CA ASP A 21 3.41 -16.05 7.19
C ASP A 21 4.34 -15.09 6.42
N PRO A 22 4.78 -15.49 5.21
CA PRO A 22 5.59 -14.59 4.39
C PRO A 22 4.95 -13.23 4.11
N VAL A 23 3.63 -13.17 4.05
CA VAL A 23 2.92 -11.91 3.86
C VAL A 23 3.10 -11.01 5.08
N ASP A 24 3.01 -11.58 6.28
CA ASP A 24 3.21 -10.81 7.52
C ASP A 24 4.65 -10.32 7.62
N ILE A 25 5.62 -11.13 7.20
CA ILE A 25 7.03 -10.73 7.14
C ILE A 25 7.21 -9.55 6.20
N ALA A 26 6.61 -9.63 5.01
CA ALA A 26 6.73 -8.58 4.00
C ALA A 26 6.09 -7.27 4.48
N ILE A 27 4.91 -7.33 5.08
CA ILE A 27 4.25 -6.17 5.66
C ILE A 27 5.13 -5.54 6.74
N GLY A 28 5.65 -6.37 7.65
CA GLY A 28 6.53 -5.90 8.72
C GLY A 28 7.78 -5.22 8.19
N ALA A 29 8.38 -5.77 7.14
CA ALA A 29 9.56 -5.19 6.50
C ALA A 29 9.24 -3.82 5.88
N ARG A 30 8.06 -3.66 5.27
CA ARG A 30 7.65 -2.38 4.70
C ARG A 30 7.37 -1.34 5.77
N ILE A 31 6.76 -1.74 6.88
CA ILE A 31 6.56 -0.86 8.03
C ILE A 31 7.91 -0.35 8.52
N ARG A 32 8.85 -1.25 8.73
CA ARG A 32 10.18 -0.89 9.20
C ARG A 32 10.91 0.03 8.22
N ALA A 33 10.89 -0.31 6.94
CA ALA A 33 11.57 0.46 5.91
C ALA A 33 11.02 1.90 5.85
N ARG A 34 9.69 2.04 5.88
CA ARG A 34 9.07 3.37 5.87
C ARG A 34 9.38 4.15 7.13
N ARG A 35 9.36 3.47 8.29
CA ARG A 35 9.70 4.10 9.56
C ARG A 35 11.13 4.65 9.54
N GLU A 36 12.06 3.84 9.09
CA GLU A 36 13.47 4.24 8.99
C GLU A 36 13.67 5.38 8.00
N GLU A 37 12.95 5.34 6.88
CA GLU A 37 12.96 6.41 5.89
C GLU A 37 12.54 7.75 6.49
N LEU A 38 11.54 7.74 7.38
CA LEU A 38 11.09 8.92 8.10
C LEU A 38 11.94 9.26 9.31
N ARG A 39 12.93 8.43 9.62
CA ARG A 39 13.84 8.61 10.75
C ARG A 39 13.14 8.70 12.09
N ILE A 40 12.10 7.90 12.27
CA ILE A 40 11.43 7.78 13.55
C ILE A 40 11.76 6.41 14.16
N ILE A 41 11.77 6.38 15.49
CA ILE A 41 12.07 5.15 16.21
C ILE A 41 10.78 4.35 16.47
N GLN A 42 10.93 3.08 16.81
CA GLN A 42 9.80 2.20 17.09
C GLN A 42 8.87 2.75 18.16
N ALA A 43 9.43 3.37 19.21
CA ALA A 43 8.64 3.95 20.29
C ALA A 43 7.75 5.09 19.80
N GLN A 44 8.24 5.91 18.88
CA GLN A 44 7.46 7.00 18.31
C GLN A 44 6.32 6.46 17.45
N LEU A 45 6.59 5.44 16.64
CA LEU A 45 5.54 4.79 15.86
C LEU A 45 4.49 4.17 16.79
N ALA A 46 4.92 3.49 17.82
CA ALA A 46 4.02 2.86 18.80
C ALA A 46 3.09 3.89 19.44
N ALA A 47 3.64 5.00 19.91
CA ALA A 47 2.86 6.07 20.51
C ALA A 47 1.83 6.65 19.54
N GLY A 48 2.23 6.90 18.31
CA GLY A 48 1.34 7.46 17.30
C GLY A 48 0.24 6.50 16.86
N ALA A 49 0.54 5.20 16.83
CA ALA A 49 -0.42 4.18 16.42
C ALA A 49 -1.26 3.62 17.57
N GLY A 50 -0.98 4.03 18.81
CA GLY A 50 -1.74 3.57 19.96
C GLY A 50 -1.47 2.12 20.35
N VAL A 51 -0.26 1.65 20.11
CA VAL A 51 0.17 0.28 20.47
C VAL A 51 1.42 0.35 21.31
N THR A 52 1.81 -0.81 21.87
CA THR A 52 3.03 -0.89 22.67
C THR A 52 4.26 -0.99 21.78
N PHE A 53 5.40 -0.59 22.31
CA PHE A 53 6.68 -0.75 21.64
C PHE A 53 6.96 -2.20 21.26
N GLN A 54 6.66 -3.13 22.17
CA GLN A 54 6.83 -4.56 21.91
C GLN A 54 5.96 -5.03 20.75
N GLN A 55 4.77 -4.47 20.63
CA GLN A 55 3.87 -4.82 19.53
C GLN A 55 4.44 -4.38 18.18
N ILE A 56 5.01 -3.17 18.13
CA ILE A 56 5.67 -2.69 16.90
C ILE A 56 6.84 -3.60 16.55
N GLN A 57 7.65 -4.00 17.53
CA GLN A 57 8.76 -4.92 17.27
C GLN A 57 8.28 -6.22 16.63
N LYS A 58 7.18 -6.76 17.15
CA LYS A 58 6.61 -8.00 16.64
C LYS A 58 6.05 -7.83 15.24
N TYR A 59 5.39 -6.71 14.96
CA TYR A 59 4.89 -6.40 13.62
C TYR A 59 6.03 -6.29 12.61
N GLU A 60 7.09 -5.57 12.96
CA GLU A 60 8.22 -5.37 12.05
C GLU A 60 8.96 -6.66 11.75
N ARG A 61 8.95 -7.61 12.67
CA ARG A 61 9.56 -8.93 12.44
C ARG A 61 8.62 -9.93 11.80
N GLY A 62 7.36 -9.56 11.63
CA GLY A 62 6.36 -10.44 11.03
C GLY A 62 5.89 -11.58 11.92
N VAL A 63 6.22 -11.56 13.22
CA VAL A 63 5.79 -12.63 14.13
C VAL A 63 4.36 -12.46 14.59
N ASN A 64 3.82 -11.26 14.50
CA ASN A 64 2.41 -10.99 14.77
C ASN A 64 1.76 -10.41 13.53
N ARG A 65 0.53 -10.85 13.28
CA ARG A 65 -0.26 -10.35 12.17
C ARG A 65 -0.83 -8.98 12.53
N VAL A 66 -0.74 -8.05 11.59
CA VAL A 66 -1.32 -6.71 11.74
C VAL A 66 -2.77 -6.77 11.25
N SER A 67 -3.72 -6.36 12.09
CA SER A 67 -5.11 -6.25 11.65
C SER A 67 -5.25 -5.10 10.65
N ALA A 68 -6.30 -5.15 9.84
CA ALA A 68 -6.56 -4.08 8.86
C ALA A 68 -6.67 -2.71 9.54
N ALA A 69 -7.40 -2.64 10.65
CA ALA A 69 -7.56 -1.39 11.40
C ALA A 69 -6.21 -0.87 11.91
N ARG A 70 -5.39 -1.76 12.45
CA ARG A 70 -4.08 -1.40 12.96
C ARG A 70 -3.14 -0.96 11.85
N LEU A 71 -3.21 -1.65 10.71
CA LEU A 71 -2.41 -1.31 9.55
C LEU A 71 -2.70 0.12 9.08
N LEU A 72 -3.98 0.50 9.04
CA LEU A 72 -4.37 1.85 8.64
C LEU A 72 -3.89 2.90 9.65
N GLN A 73 -3.89 2.59 10.94
CA GLN A 73 -3.37 3.49 11.97
C GLN A 73 -1.86 3.66 11.82
N ILE A 74 -1.15 2.58 11.59
CA ILE A 74 0.30 2.62 11.35
C ILE A 74 0.61 3.42 10.07
N ALA A 75 -0.13 3.17 9.01
CA ALA A 75 0.04 3.89 7.75
C ALA A 75 -0.12 5.39 7.93
N ALA A 76 -1.10 5.82 8.72
CA ALA A 76 -1.33 7.23 8.98
C ALA A 76 -0.10 7.88 9.65
N VAL A 77 0.48 7.23 10.65
CA VAL A 77 1.70 7.73 11.31
C VAL A 77 2.86 7.81 10.33
N LEU A 78 2.98 6.81 9.46
CA LEU A 78 4.07 6.72 8.49
C LEU A 78 3.84 7.58 7.24
N LYS A 79 2.76 8.33 7.19
CA LYS A 79 2.39 9.13 6.01
C LYS A 79 2.39 8.27 4.75
N SER A 80 1.78 7.10 4.88
CA SER A 80 1.68 6.09 3.83
C SER A 80 0.23 5.63 3.71
N THR A 81 0.02 4.56 2.97
CA THR A 81 -1.31 3.96 2.79
C THR A 81 -1.26 2.48 3.13
N GLY A 82 -2.43 1.90 3.44
CA GLY A 82 -2.52 0.47 3.63
C GLY A 82 -2.06 -0.29 2.39
N ALA A 83 -2.44 0.17 1.21
CA ALA A 83 -2.04 -0.47 -0.05
C ALA A 83 -0.51 -0.48 -0.22
N ALA A 84 0.17 0.61 0.13
CA ALA A 84 1.63 0.67 0.06
C ALA A 84 2.27 -0.32 1.02
N LEU A 85 1.76 -0.42 2.25
CA LEU A 85 2.31 -1.34 3.23
C LEU A 85 2.01 -2.81 2.88
N LEU A 86 0.91 -3.06 2.16
CA LEU A 86 0.58 -4.39 1.66
C LEU A 86 1.42 -4.76 0.42
N GLY A 87 2.10 -3.81 -0.18
CA GLY A 87 2.93 -4.06 -1.35
C GLY A 87 2.20 -3.95 -2.68
N GLU A 88 0.95 -3.55 -2.68
CA GLU A 88 0.17 -3.47 -3.92
C GLU A 88 0.61 -2.33 -4.84
N LEU A 89 1.31 -1.33 -4.29
CA LEU A 89 1.80 -0.20 -5.06
C LEU A 89 3.25 -0.35 -5.52
N GLU A 90 3.93 -1.43 -5.17
CA GLU A 90 5.34 -1.61 -5.51
C GLU A 90 5.58 -1.77 -7.01
N THR A 91 4.61 -2.30 -7.73
CA THR A 91 4.70 -2.50 -9.17
C THR A 91 4.38 -1.24 -9.96
N ALA A 92 3.91 -0.19 -9.29
CA ALA A 92 3.49 1.06 -9.91
C ALA A 92 4.57 2.14 -9.86
N GLU A 93 5.83 1.78 -9.65
CA GLU A 93 6.92 2.74 -9.51
C GLU A 93 7.05 3.64 -10.74
N GLY A 94 6.94 3.06 -11.94
CA GLY A 94 6.97 3.83 -13.18
C GLY A 94 5.81 4.80 -13.28
N ASP A 95 4.62 4.38 -12.82
CA ASP A 95 3.43 5.22 -12.84
C ASP A 95 3.55 6.37 -11.82
N GLU A 96 4.14 6.11 -10.66
CA GLU A 96 4.38 7.16 -9.67
C GLU A 96 5.30 8.25 -10.22
N LEU A 97 6.37 7.85 -10.89
CA LEU A 97 7.28 8.79 -11.54
C LEU A 97 6.57 9.58 -12.64
N ALA A 98 5.73 8.91 -13.41
CA ALA A 98 4.92 9.56 -14.45
C ALA A 98 3.95 10.57 -13.83
N LEU A 99 3.29 10.21 -12.72
CA LEU A 99 2.36 11.11 -12.04
C LEU A 99 3.05 12.33 -11.43
N ALA A 100 4.34 12.24 -11.15
CA ALA A 100 5.12 13.35 -10.63
C ALA A 100 5.63 14.29 -11.73
N ALA A 101 5.48 13.93 -12.99
CA ALA A 101 5.97 14.73 -14.10
C ALA A 101 5.24 16.08 -14.17
N PRO A 102 5.92 17.15 -14.61
CA PRO A 102 5.30 18.47 -14.75
C PRO A 102 4.05 18.41 -15.64
N GLY A 103 2.98 19.05 -15.20
CA GLY A 103 1.74 19.14 -15.95
C GLY A 103 0.74 18.01 -15.69
N VAL A 104 1.18 16.90 -15.09
CA VAL A 104 0.26 15.76 -14.85
C VAL A 104 -0.82 16.13 -13.83
N ALA A 105 -0.45 16.78 -12.72
CA ALA A 105 -1.43 17.18 -11.71
C ALA A 105 -2.48 18.13 -12.28
N GLU A 106 -2.05 19.06 -13.11
CA GLU A 106 -2.95 20.01 -13.77
C GLU A 106 -3.88 19.29 -14.75
N LEU A 107 -3.35 18.34 -15.52
CA LEU A 107 -4.12 17.57 -16.46
C LEU A 107 -5.19 16.72 -15.74
N LEU A 108 -4.82 16.08 -14.64
CA LEU A 108 -5.76 15.30 -13.85
C LEU A 108 -6.85 16.16 -13.24
N SER A 109 -6.49 17.34 -12.76
CA SER A 109 -7.46 18.28 -12.20
C SER A 109 -8.44 18.74 -13.28
N ALA A 110 -7.93 19.08 -14.44
CA ALA A 110 -8.76 19.48 -15.58
C ALA A 110 -9.70 18.35 -16.00
N PHE A 111 -9.17 17.13 -16.11
CA PHE A 111 -9.97 15.96 -16.48
C PHE A 111 -11.11 15.71 -15.49
N ARG A 112 -10.84 15.81 -14.21
CA ARG A 112 -11.86 15.62 -13.16
C ARG A 112 -12.96 16.68 -13.23
N SER A 113 -12.63 17.88 -13.69
CA SER A 113 -13.58 18.98 -13.79
C SER A 113 -14.51 18.85 -15.00
N ILE A 114 -14.16 18.01 -15.95
CA ILE A 114 -15.00 17.78 -17.12
C ILE A 114 -16.10 16.80 -16.76
N ARG A 115 -17.33 17.24 -16.76
CA ARG A 115 -18.49 16.38 -16.42
C ARG A 115 -19.09 15.70 -17.62
N ASP A 116 -18.91 16.27 -18.79
CA ASP A 116 -19.45 15.77 -20.03
C ASP A 116 -18.58 14.65 -20.58
N ALA A 117 -19.17 13.46 -20.76
CA ALA A 117 -18.45 12.30 -21.24
C ALA A 117 -17.86 12.50 -22.64
N GLU A 118 -18.58 13.19 -23.52
CA GLU A 118 -18.08 13.44 -24.87
C GLU A 118 -16.83 14.33 -24.84
N LYS A 119 -16.81 15.31 -23.94
CA LYS A 119 -15.64 16.18 -23.80
C LYS A 119 -14.44 15.43 -23.24
N ARG A 120 -14.66 14.50 -22.31
CA ARG A 120 -13.58 13.65 -21.77
C ARG A 120 -13.02 12.79 -22.89
N ASP A 121 -13.89 12.20 -23.71
CA ASP A 121 -13.47 11.36 -24.82
C ASP A 121 -12.68 12.18 -25.84
N ALA A 122 -13.12 13.41 -26.12
CA ALA A 122 -12.40 14.30 -27.02
C ALA A 122 -10.99 14.60 -26.51
N LEU A 123 -10.86 14.85 -25.19
CA LEU A 123 -9.55 15.07 -24.58
C LEU A 123 -8.65 13.85 -24.72
N LEU A 124 -9.20 12.64 -24.51
CA LEU A 124 -8.45 11.40 -24.68
C LEU A 124 -7.99 11.19 -26.12
N VAL A 125 -8.84 11.52 -27.09
CA VAL A 125 -8.48 11.42 -28.51
C VAL A 125 -7.29 12.34 -28.81
N VAL A 126 -7.35 13.59 -28.35
CA VAL A 126 -6.25 14.54 -28.53
C VAL A 126 -4.97 14.03 -27.89
N ALA A 127 -5.07 13.57 -26.63
CA ALA A 127 -3.90 13.09 -25.89
C ALA A 127 -3.25 11.89 -26.59
N LYS A 128 -4.07 10.96 -27.09
CA LYS A 128 -3.57 9.80 -27.82
C LYS A 128 -2.90 10.19 -29.13
N GLY A 129 -3.45 11.20 -29.80
CA GLY A 129 -2.90 11.69 -31.04
C GLY A 129 -1.57 12.41 -30.92
N LEU A 130 -1.24 12.88 -29.71
CA LEU A 130 0.00 13.58 -29.46
C LEU A 130 1.15 12.66 -29.03
N ARG A 131 0.88 11.36 -28.88
CA ARG A 131 1.94 10.41 -28.50
C ARG A 131 2.96 10.26 -29.63
N ASP A 132 4.21 10.18 -29.21
CA ASP A 132 5.32 9.94 -30.14
C ASP A 132 5.40 8.50 -30.63
#